data_d52f544eaadf4421f0e14ef1626bafb6
#
_entry.id   d52f544eaadf4421f0e14ef1626bafb6
#
_cell.length_a   1.000
_cell.length_b   1.000
_cell.length_c   1.000
_cell.angle_alpha   90.00
_cell.angle_beta   90.00
_cell.angle_gamma   90.00
#
_symmetry.space_group_name_H-M   'P 1'
#
loop_
_entity.id
_entity.type
_entity.pdbx_description
1 polymer ?
#
loop_
_entity_poly.entity_id
_entity_poly.type
_entity_poly.pdbx_seq_one_letter_code
_entity_poly.pdbx_strand_id
1 'polypeptide(L)'
;MTQFYTVRQERTVSNLKLTVRDAAEQWLAAAKLRVKPASYANYANIVAKHILPTLGGEYFSSLTTQKLNSFIQSKMQFGRLNGQGGLSAKTVRDMMRVYRSIEQYAVQEYNVKSTNFTMPKAEKKQLDVLNAAERRQLEQYLLHNLTRTNLGILLCLFTGLRVGELCGLTWGDIDFENGTLSVKRTVQRINKRGSSEVIIGRSEERRVGK
;
A
#
# COMPACT_ATOMS: atom_id res chain seq x y z
N MET A 1 -22.14 11.56 -40.35
CA MET A 1 -22.81 11.15 -39.07
C MET A 1 -22.69 9.66 -38.74
N THR A 2 -22.20 8.82 -39.62
CA THR A 2 -22.19 7.34 -39.46
C THR A 2 -21.00 6.79 -38.70
N GLN A 3 -19.86 7.50 -38.65
CA GLN A 3 -18.62 7.01 -37.98
C GLN A 3 -18.66 7.04 -36.44
N PHE A 4 -19.42 7.96 -35.87
CA PHE A 4 -19.54 8.06 -34.40
C PHE A 4 -20.42 6.96 -33.79
N TYR A 5 -21.37 6.42 -34.51
CA TYR A 5 -22.26 5.35 -34.06
C TYR A 5 -21.55 3.99 -34.02
N THR A 6 -20.66 3.73 -34.97
CA THR A 6 -19.92 2.45 -35.07
C THR A 6 -18.95 2.28 -33.92
N VAL A 7 -18.21 3.34 -33.55
CA VAL A 7 -17.27 3.33 -32.42
C VAL A 7 -17.97 3.11 -31.09
N ARG A 8 -19.20 3.63 -30.92
CA ARG A 8 -19.99 3.45 -29.70
C ARG A 8 -20.56 2.04 -29.55
N GLN A 9 -20.94 1.41 -30.67
CA GLN A 9 -21.43 0.02 -30.70
C GLN A 9 -20.30 -0.99 -30.43
N GLU A 10 -19.11 -0.82 -31.02
CA GLU A 10 -17.96 -1.68 -30.75
C GLU A 10 -17.50 -1.61 -29.31
N ARG A 11 -17.52 -0.43 -28.66
CA ARG A 11 -17.27 -0.29 -27.22
C ARG A 11 -18.29 -1.02 -26.37
N THR A 12 -19.57 -1.03 -26.72
CA THR A 12 -20.64 -1.68 -25.96
C THR A 12 -20.55 -3.20 -26.02
N VAL A 13 -20.14 -3.77 -27.13
CA VAL A 13 -19.96 -5.23 -27.29
C VAL A 13 -18.70 -5.73 -26.58
N SER A 14 -17.62 -4.93 -26.51
CA SER A 14 -16.40 -5.27 -25.78
C SER A 14 -16.61 -5.27 -24.26
N ASN A 15 -17.53 -4.48 -23.73
CA ASN A 15 -17.83 -4.35 -22.30
C ASN A 15 -18.37 -5.65 -21.68
N LEU A 16 -19.08 -6.49 -22.43
CA LEU A 16 -19.60 -7.78 -21.98
C LEU A 16 -18.50 -8.84 -21.75
N LYS A 17 -17.31 -8.64 -22.32
CA LYS A 17 -16.18 -9.57 -22.27
C LYS A 17 -14.96 -9.05 -21.46
N LEU A 18 -15.05 -7.87 -20.83
CA LEU A 18 -13.94 -7.32 -20.03
C LEU A 18 -13.78 -8.13 -18.76
N THR A 19 -12.62 -8.78 -18.58
CA THR A 19 -12.28 -9.48 -17.36
C THR A 19 -11.69 -8.53 -16.31
N VAL A 20 -11.74 -8.94 -15.05
CA VAL A 20 -11.06 -8.21 -13.97
C VAL A 20 -9.55 -8.15 -14.22
N ARG A 21 -8.96 -9.17 -14.85
CA ARG A 21 -7.55 -9.21 -15.22
C ARG A 21 -7.21 -8.11 -16.21
N ASP A 22 -7.95 -8.00 -17.31
CA ASP A 22 -7.69 -7.03 -18.35
C ASP A 22 -7.75 -5.60 -17.81
N ALA A 23 -8.78 -5.31 -17.02
CA ALA A 23 -8.93 -4.00 -16.39
C ALA A 23 -7.83 -3.73 -15.37
N ALA A 24 -7.42 -4.73 -14.57
CA ALA A 24 -6.37 -4.57 -13.56
C ALA A 24 -5.01 -4.31 -14.20
N GLU A 25 -4.66 -4.97 -15.30
CA GLU A 25 -3.42 -4.76 -16.03
C GLU A 25 -3.34 -3.36 -16.62
N GLN A 26 -4.42 -2.89 -17.25
CA GLN A 26 -4.51 -1.54 -17.81
C GLN A 26 -4.49 -0.47 -16.72
N TRP A 27 -5.26 -0.68 -15.64
CA TRP A 27 -5.24 0.22 -14.48
C TRP A 27 -3.84 0.31 -13.85
N LEU A 28 -3.12 -0.81 -13.70
CA LEU A 28 -1.74 -0.82 -13.21
C LEU A 28 -0.81 -0.06 -14.14
N ALA A 29 -0.94 -0.21 -15.45
CA ALA A 29 -0.15 0.55 -16.43
C ALA A 29 -0.37 2.06 -16.26
N ALA A 30 -1.62 2.51 -16.14
CA ALA A 30 -1.97 3.90 -15.88
C ALA A 30 -1.49 4.39 -14.50
N ALA A 31 -1.62 3.55 -13.45
CA ALA A 31 -1.18 3.88 -12.10
C ALA A 31 0.34 4.07 -12.02
N LYS A 32 1.13 3.30 -12.77
CA LYS A 32 2.60 3.39 -12.83
C LYS A 32 3.10 4.80 -13.15
N LEU A 33 2.35 5.55 -13.95
CA LEU A 33 2.70 6.91 -14.36
C LEU A 33 2.31 7.97 -13.31
N ARG A 34 1.38 7.64 -12.39
CA ARG A 34 0.78 8.62 -11.47
C ARG A 34 1.20 8.49 -10.02
N VAL A 35 1.65 7.30 -9.61
CA VAL A 35 1.92 7.04 -8.20
C VAL A 35 3.41 6.79 -7.94
N LYS A 36 3.84 7.00 -6.69
CA LYS A 36 5.21 6.69 -6.26
C LYS A 36 5.52 5.19 -6.44
N PRO A 37 6.78 4.82 -6.74
CA PRO A 37 7.18 3.41 -6.97
C PRO A 37 6.77 2.44 -5.86
N ALA A 38 6.84 2.88 -4.59
CA ALA A 38 6.41 2.07 -3.45
C ALA A 38 4.90 1.77 -3.46
N SER A 39 4.08 2.77 -3.81
CA SER A 39 2.63 2.60 -3.94
C SER A 39 2.28 1.67 -5.09
N TYR A 40 2.95 1.85 -6.25
CA TYR A 40 2.78 0.96 -7.39
C TYR A 40 3.11 -0.49 -7.05
N ALA A 41 4.26 -0.73 -6.40
CA ALA A 41 4.67 -2.08 -6.00
C ALA A 41 3.65 -2.74 -5.05
N ASN A 42 3.08 -1.95 -4.12
CA ASN A 42 2.02 -2.43 -3.23
C ASN A 42 0.75 -2.80 -4.02
N TYR A 43 0.30 -1.95 -4.95
CA TYR A 43 -0.86 -2.24 -5.81
C TYR A 43 -0.63 -3.49 -6.64
N ALA A 44 0.51 -3.60 -7.32
CA ALA A 44 0.87 -4.76 -8.12
C ALA A 44 0.91 -6.05 -7.29
N ASN A 45 1.43 -6.01 -6.06
CA ASN A 45 1.45 -7.14 -5.14
C ASN A 45 0.03 -7.55 -4.70
N ILE A 46 -0.82 -6.59 -4.34
CA ILE A 46 -2.22 -6.85 -3.97
C ILE A 46 -2.97 -7.49 -5.14
N VAL A 47 -2.86 -6.90 -6.32
CA VAL A 47 -3.51 -7.41 -7.53
C VAL A 47 -3.06 -8.83 -7.82
N ALA A 48 -1.75 -9.07 -7.90
CA ALA A 48 -1.19 -10.35 -8.30
C ALA A 48 -1.43 -11.48 -7.28
N LYS A 49 -1.36 -11.16 -5.98
CA LYS A 49 -1.41 -12.18 -4.91
C LYS A 49 -2.81 -12.45 -4.39
N HIS A 50 -3.70 -11.48 -4.48
CA HIS A 50 -5.01 -11.59 -3.83
C HIS A 50 -6.19 -11.44 -4.78
N ILE A 51 -6.15 -10.50 -5.75
CA ILE A 51 -7.28 -10.22 -6.63
C ILE A 51 -7.31 -11.20 -7.81
N LEU A 52 -6.24 -11.24 -8.60
CA LEU A 52 -6.19 -12.04 -9.82
C LEU A 52 -6.36 -13.55 -9.61
N PRO A 53 -5.84 -14.18 -8.56
CA PRO A 53 -6.01 -15.62 -8.39
C PRO A 53 -7.47 -16.06 -8.22
N THR A 54 -8.33 -15.17 -7.74
CA THR A 54 -9.74 -15.50 -7.46
C THR A 54 -10.70 -14.81 -8.43
N LEU A 55 -10.49 -13.53 -8.69
CA LEU A 55 -11.42 -12.72 -9.49
C LEU A 55 -10.91 -12.45 -10.91
N GLY A 56 -9.63 -12.75 -11.22
CA GLY A 56 -9.00 -12.34 -12.47
C GLY A 56 -9.68 -12.87 -13.74
N GLY A 57 -10.25 -14.08 -13.68
CA GLY A 57 -10.98 -14.68 -14.82
C GLY A 57 -12.45 -14.27 -14.92
N GLU A 58 -12.98 -13.56 -13.91
CA GLU A 58 -14.38 -13.15 -13.91
C GLU A 58 -14.60 -11.93 -14.81
N TYR A 59 -15.75 -11.95 -15.52
CA TYR A 59 -16.20 -10.77 -16.27
C TYR A 59 -16.89 -9.78 -15.34
N PHE A 60 -16.73 -8.49 -15.55
CA PHE A 60 -17.43 -7.47 -14.76
C PHE A 60 -18.95 -7.64 -14.84
N SER A 61 -19.49 -8.10 -15.96
CA SER A 61 -20.92 -8.38 -16.14
C SER A 61 -21.43 -9.52 -15.24
N SER A 62 -20.56 -10.45 -14.81
CA SER A 62 -20.89 -11.59 -13.96
C SER A 62 -20.66 -11.33 -12.46
N LEU A 63 -20.04 -10.22 -12.11
CA LEU A 63 -19.76 -9.87 -10.72
C LEU A 63 -21.04 -9.36 -10.04
N THR A 64 -21.41 -10.06 -8.99
CA THR A 64 -22.56 -9.70 -8.14
C THR A 64 -22.09 -9.27 -6.77
N THR A 65 -22.93 -8.53 -6.05
CA THR A 65 -22.70 -8.18 -4.64
C THR A 65 -22.39 -9.43 -3.78
N GLN A 66 -23.10 -10.50 -4.04
CA GLN A 66 -22.89 -11.76 -3.33
C GLN A 66 -21.52 -12.35 -3.59
N LYS A 67 -21.07 -12.43 -4.86
CA LYS A 67 -19.72 -12.91 -5.21
C LYS A 67 -18.63 -12.09 -4.54
N LEU A 68 -18.73 -10.76 -4.55
CA LEU A 68 -17.74 -9.90 -3.91
C LEU A 68 -17.73 -10.02 -2.38
N ASN A 69 -18.90 -10.12 -1.75
CA ASN A 69 -18.99 -10.35 -0.30
C ASN A 69 -18.44 -11.73 0.09
N SER A 70 -18.70 -12.78 -0.70
CA SER A 70 -18.12 -14.12 -0.49
C SER A 70 -16.60 -14.11 -0.65
N PHE A 71 -16.07 -13.35 -1.62
CA PHE A 71 -14.64 -13.15 -1.79
C PHE A 71 -14.01 -12.46 -0.56
N ILE A 72 -14.62 -11.39 -0.05
CA ILE A 72 -14.19 -10.70 1.17
C ILE A 72 -14.15 -11.67 2.35
N GLN A 73 -15.22 -12.44 2.56
CA GLN A 73 -15.32 -13.41 3.63
C GLN A 73 -14.25 -14.52 3.52
N SER A 74 -14.04 -15.06 2.33
CA SER A 74 -12.99 -16.04 2.06
C SER A 74 -11.61 -15.51 2.40
N LYS A 75 -11.30 -14.23 2.04
CA LYS A 75 -10.01 -13.61 2.39
C LYS A 75 -9.85 -13.38 3.88
N MET A 76 -10.93 -13.11 4.60
CA MET A 76 -10.89 -12.99 6.07
C MET A 76 -10.70 -14.33 6.76
N GLN A 77 -11.13 -15.44 6.18
CA GLN A 77 -11.01 -16.78 6.76
C GLN A 77 -9.73 -17.51 6.34
N PHE A 78 -9.33 -17.40 5.06
CA PHE A 78 -8.28 -18.21 4.44
C PHE A 78 -7.31 -17.40 3.58
N GLY A 79 -7.24 -16.08 3.76
CA GLY A 79 -6.55 -15.18 2.83
C GLY A 79 -5.03 -15.11 2.95
N ARG A 80 -4.40 -15.73 3.95
CA ARG A 80 -2.93 -15.71 4.10
C ARG A 80 -2.26 -16.59 3.07
N LEU A 81 -1.18 -16.07 2.48
CA LEU A 81 -0.43 -16.76 1.42
C LEU A 81 0.31 -18.01 1.89
N ASN A 82 0.56 -18.14 3.19
CA ASN A 82 1.16 -19.34 3.81
C ASN A 82 0.12 -20.44 4.13
N GLY A 83 -1.13 -20.24 3.75
CA GLY A 83 -2.22 -21.19 4.01
C GLY A 83 -2.72 -21.24 5.47
N GLN A 84 -2.16 -20.43 6.36
CA GLN A 84 -2.49 -20.45 7.79
C GLN A 84 -3.39 -19.28 8.20
N GLY A 85 -4.70 -19.46 8.03
CA GLY A 85 -5.71 -18.52 8.49
C GLY A 85 -5.98 -17.33 7.58
N GLY A 86 -6.73 -16.36 8.10
CA GLY A 86 -7.25 -15.23 7.35
C GLY A 86 -6.42 -13.95 7.41
N LEU A 87 -6.77 -13.01 6.56
CA LEU A 87 -6.24 -11.66 6.58
C LEU A 87 -7.01 -10.80 7.59
N SER A 88 -6.33 -9.79 8.14
CA SER A 88 -7.01 -8.81 9.01
C SER A 88 -8.04 -8.00 8.21
N ALA A 89 -9.09 -7.54 8.89
CA ALA A 89 -10.10 -6.67 8.28
C ALA A 89 -9.47 -5.43 7.63
N LYS A 90 -8.42 -4.85 8.24
CA LYS A 90 -7.66 -3.74 7.65
C LYS A 90 -7.04 -4.13 6.31
N THR A 91 -6.34 -5.27 6.24
CA THR A 91 -5.70 -5.75 5.00
C THR A 91 -6.74 -6.01 3.90
N VAL A 92 -7.86 -6.64 4.25
CA VAL A 92 -8.96 -6.89 3.30
C VAL A 92 -9.57 -5.57 2.81
N ARG A 93 -9.74 -4.58 3.67
CA ARG A 93 -10.21 -3.23 3.25
C ARG A 93 -9.25 -2.56 2.28
N ASP A 94 -7.94 -2.64 2.53
CA ASP A 94 -6.93 -2.06 1.65
C ASP A 94 -6.92 -2.77 0.29
N MET A 95 -7.05 -4.09 0.27
CA MET A 95 -7.22 -4.89 -0.94
C MET A 95 -8.50 -4.48 -1.72
N MET A 96 -9.63 -4.33 -1.04
CA MET A 96 -10.89 -3.94 -1.67
C MET A 96 -10.90 -2.49 -2.16
N ARG A 97 -10.10 -1.61 -1.57
CA ARG A 97 -9.86 -0.25 -2.11
C ARG A 97 -9.14 -0.32 -3.47
N VAL A 98 -8.13 -1.19 -3.59
CA VAL A 98 -7.45 -1.42 -4.87
C VAL A 98 -8.43 -1.98 -5.90
N TYR A 99 -9.23 -2.98 -5.53
CA TYR A 99 -10.29 -3.51 -6.40
C TYR A 99 -11.27 -2.41 -6.84
N ARG A 100 -11.73 -1.56 -5.92
CA ARG A 100 -12.62 -0.44 -6.23
C ARG A 100 -11.99 0.54 -7.23
N SER A 101 -10.68 0.79 -7.12
CA SER A 101 -9.97 1.64 -8.08
C SER A 101 -9.89 1.03 -9.47
N ILE A 102 -9.72 -0.30 -9.55
CA ILE A 102 -9.76 -1.05 -10.82
C ILE A 102 -11.18 -1.00 -11.41
N GLU A 103 -12.20 -1.24 -10.58
CA GLU A 103 -13.60 -1.16 -11.01
C GLU A 103 -13.96 0.24 -11.53
N GLN A 104 -13.56 1.30 -10.81
CA GLN A 104 -13.79 2.68 -11.24
C GLN A 104 -13.12 2.98 -12.58
N TYR A 105 -11.90 2.48 -12.79
CA TYR A 105 -11.24 2.57 -14.09
C TYR A 105 -12.05 1.88 -15.18
N ALA A 106 -12.53 0.66 -14.91
CA ALA A 106 -13.37 -0.09 -15.85
C ALA A 106 -14.71 0.62 -16.14
N VAL A 107 -15.31 1.27 -15.14
CA VAL A 107 -16.51 2.09 -15.32
C VAL A 107 -16.23 3.28 -16.24
N GLN A 108 -15.12 3.98 -16.04
CA GLN A 108 -14.77 5.17 -16.81
C GLN A 108 -14.39 4.85 -18.27
N GLU A 109 -13.56 3.82 -18.46
CA GLU A 109 -13.03 3.50 -19.79
C GLU A 109 -13.96 2.62 -20.63
N TYR A 110 -14.71 1.72 -19.96
CA TYR A 110 -15.50 0.68 -20.62
C TYR A 110 -16.99 0.73 -20.30
N ASN A 111 -17.42 1.70 -19.50
CA ASN A 111 -18.83 1.87 -19.11
C ASN A 111 -19.46 0.60 -18.49
N VAL A 112 -18.66 -0.19 -17.74
CA VAL A 112 -19.18 -1.35 -17.01
C VAL A 112 -20.01 -0.90 -15.81
N LYS A 113 -20.94 -1.73 -15.37
CA LYS A 113 -21.75 -1.44 -14.19
C LYS A 113 -20.94 -1.66 -12.91
N SER A 114 -20.91 -0.67 -12.02
CA SER A 114 -20.31 -0.81 -10.69
C SER A 114 -21.13 -1.75 -9.81
N THR A 115 -20.46 -2.57 -9.00
CA THR A 115 -21.06 -3.53 -8.10
C THR A 115 -20.84 -3.12 -6.65
N ASN A 116 -21.90 -3.08 -5.86
CA ASN A 116 -21.81 -2.78 -4.45
C ASN A 116 -21.29 -4.01 -3.66
N PHE A 117 -20.54 -3.73 -2.59
CA PHE A 117 -20.10 -4.73 -1.63
C PHE A 117 -19.89 -4.10 -0.25
N THR A 118 -19.93 -4.94 0.78
CA THR A 118 -19.82 -4.50 2.18
C THR A 118 -18.37 -4.56 2.65
N MET A 119 -17.81 -3.41 3.05
CA MET A 119 -16.46 -3.37 3.62
C MET A 119 -16.45 -4.00 5.02
N PRO A 120 -15.47 -4.87 5.34
CA PRO A 120 -15.36 -5.44 6.67
C PRO A 120 -15.07 -4.34 7.71
N LYS A 121 -15.68 -4.44 8.89
CA LYS A 121 -15.44 -3.51 9.99
C LYS A 121 -14.06 -3.79 10.57
N ALA A 122 -13.18 -2.78 10.56
CA ALA A 122 -11.87 -2.87 11.18
C ALA A 122 -11.97 -2.39 12.63
N GLU A 123 -11.53 -3.20 13.56
CA GLU A 123 -11.39 -2.79 14.95
C GLU A 123 -10.22 -1.82 15.09
N LYS A 124 -10.41 -0.78 15.89
CA LYS A 124 -9.33 0.11 16.28
C LYS A 124 -8.49 -0.64 17.31
N LYS A 125 -7.27 -1.06 16.92
CA LYS A 125 -6.30 -1.53 17.90
C LYS A 125 -5.84 -0.36 18.74
N GLN A 126 -5.95 -0.49 20.05
CA GLN A 126 -5.27 0.40 20.99
C GLN A 126 -3.76 0.16 20.84
N LEU A 127 -3.01 1.23 20.65
CA LEU A 127 -1.55 1.14 20.55
C LEU A 127 -0.99 1.14 21.98
N ASP A 128 -0.16 0.14 22.29
CA ASP A 128 0.62 0.15 23.51
C ASP A 128 1.71 1.21 23.37
N VAL A 129 1.68 2.17 24.28
CA VAL A 129 2.65 3.27 24.34
C VAL A 129 3.47 3.10 25.59
N LEU A 130 4.79 3.18 25.48
CA LEU A 130 5.69 3.11 26.63
C LEU A 130 5.34 4.20 27.63
N ASN A 131 5.18 3.82 28.88
CA ASN A 131 5.06 4.76 29.98
C ASN A 131 6.41 5.41 30.30
N ALA A 132 6.43 6.41 31.18
CA ALA A 132 7.65 7.17 31.48
C ALA A 132 8.75 6.31 32.13
N ALA A 133 8.39 5.29 32.90
CA ALA A 133 9.36 4.39 33.52
C ALA A 133 9.96 3.42 32.51
N GLU A 134 9.14 2.80 31.64
CA GLU A 134 9.58 1.93 30.57
C GLU A 134 10.47 2.67 29.57
N ARG A 135 10.11 3.92 29.23
CA ARG A 135 10.95 4.76 28.39
C ARG A 135 12.33 5.00 29.00
N ARG A 136 12.42 5.34 30.28
CA ARG A 136 13.71 5.54 30.95
C ARG A 136 14.55 4.27 31.00
N GLN A 137 13.94 3.11 31.27
CA GLN A 137 14.64 1.82 31.25
C GLN A 137 15.20 1.52 29.85
N LEU A 138 14.41 1.75 28.80
CA LEU A 138 14.86 1.59 27.43
C LEU A 138 16.02 2.52 27.10
N GLU A 139 15.92 3.80 27.45
CA GLU A 139 17.00 4.79 27.25
C GLU A 139 18.30 4.35 27.93
N GLN A 140 18.22 3.94 29.20
CA GLN A 140 19.39 3.44 29.95
C GLN A 140 20.01 2.20 29.30
N TYR A 141 19.18 1.22 28.91
CA TYR A 141 19.66 0.03 28.23
C TYR A 141 20.38 0.38 26.91
N LEU A 142 19.82 1.24 26.10
CA LEU A 142 20.37 1.65 24.80
C LEU A 142 21.70 2.42 24.97
N LEU A 143 21.81 3.26 25.99
CA LEU A 143 23.03 4.01 26.30
C LEU A 143 24.16 3.10 26.81
N HIS A 144 23.85 2.11 27.66
CA HIS A 144 24.85 1.16 28.15
C HIS A 144 25.31 0.16 27.09
N ASN A 145 24.48 -0.10 26.07
CA ASN A 145 24.75 -1.06 25.00
C ASN A 145 24.84 -0.36 23.64
N LEU A 146 25.73 0.62 23.50
CA LEU A 146 25.86 1.39 22.28
C LEU A 146 26.32 0.55 21.10
N THR A 147 25.39 0.22 20.22
CA THR A 147 25.61 -0.33 18.88
C THR A 147 25.09 0.64 17.85
N ARG A 148 25.42 0.45 16.56
CA ARG A 148 24.85 1.28 15.48
C ARG A 148 23.32 1.26 15.48
N THR A 149 22.73 0.11 15.74
CA THR A 149 21.27 -0.05 15.81
C THR A 149 20.69 0.69 17.01
N ASN A 150 21.30 0.53 18.21
CA ASN A 150 20.83 1.17 19.43
C ASN A 150 20.97 2.70 19.38
N LEU A 151 22.04 3.21 18.76
CA LEU A 151 22.19 4.63 18.48
C LEU A 151 21.08 5.15 17.55
N GLY A 152 20.75 4.38 16.50
CA GLY A 152 19.64 4.72 15.61
C GLY A 152 18.29 4.75 16.32
N ILE A 153 18.04 3.81 17.24
CA ILE A 153 16.81 3.78 18.05
C ILE A 153 16.75 5.01 18.96
N LEU A 154 17.85 5.34 19.65
CA LEU A 154 17.94 6.54 20.49
C LEU A 154 17.66 7.81 19.69
N LEU A 155 18.26 7.93 18.49
CA LEU A 155 18.03 9.06 17.62
C LEU A 155 16.56 9.18 17.24
N CYS A 156 15.90 8.07 16.86
CA CYS A 156 14.47 8.08 16.61
C CYS A 156 13.63 8.45 17.84
N LEU A 157 14.02 7.96 19.03
CA LEU A 157 13.30 8.21 20.26
C LEU A 157 13.31 9.70 20.66
N PHE A 158 14.46 10.36 20.48
CA PHE A 158 14.61 11.78 20.83
C PHE A 158 14.14 12.74 19.74
N THR A 159 14.25 12.36 18.47
CA THR A 159 13.96 13.27 17.33
C THR A 159 12.60 13.00 16.70
N GLY A 160 11.97 11.86 16.95
CA GLY A 160 10.75 11.43 16.27
C GLY A 160 10.96 11.10 14.78
N LEU A 161 12.19 10.78 14.37
CA LEU A 161 12.49 10.34 13.00
C LEU A 161 11.80 9.02 12.68
N ARG A 162 11.26 8.93 11.46
CA ARG A 162 10.82 7.64 10.94
C ARG A 162 12.04 6.79 10.56
N VAL A 163 11.94 5.46 10.69
CA VAL A 163 13.04 4.54 10.35
C VAL A 163 13.60 4.79 8.94
N GLY A 164 12.74 5.05 7.96
CA GLY A 164 13.19 5.35 6.61
C GLY A 164 13.95 6.69 6.49
N GLU A 165 13.62 7.68 7.29
CA GLU A 165 14.32 8.96 7.38
C GLU A 165 15.69 8.78 8.05
N LEU A 166 15.73 8.03 9.17
CA LEU A 166 16.97 7.66 9.83
C LEU A 166 17.96 6.99 8.87
N CYS A 167 17.49 5.98 8.11
CA CYS A 167 18.31 5.27 7.12
C CYS A 167 18.77 6.16 5.96
N GLY A 168 18.11 7.30 5.74
CA GLY A 168 18.46 8.28 4.70
C GLY A 168 19.41 9.38 5.17
N LEU A 169 19.76 9.45 6.47
CA LEU A 169 20.64 10.47 7.01
C LEU A 169 22.09 10.30 6.55
N THR A 170 22.75 11.43 6.36
CA THR A 170 24.20 11.54 6.13
C THR A 170 24.79 12.56 7.10
N TRP A 171 26.07 12.52 7.31
CA TRP A 171 26.77 13.49 8.17
C TRP A 171 26.54 14.94 7.77
N GLY A 172 26.40 15.23 6.48
CA GLY A 172 26.10 16.57 5.98
C GLY A 172 24.66 17.05 6.25
N ASP A 173 23.81 16.23 6.86
CA ASP A 173 22.47 16.63 7.28
C ASP A 173 22.43 17.07 8.76
N ILE A 174 23.55 16.95 9.48
CA ILE A 174 23.67 17.28 10.90
C ILE A 174 24.50 18.57 11.04
N ASP A 175 23.90 19.55 11.68
CA ASP A 175 24.54 20.80 12.05
C ASP A 175 24.84 20.75 13.55
N PHE A 176 26.08 20.44 13.90
CA PHE A 176 26.52 20.32 15.30
C PHE A 176 26.62 21.67 16.00
N GLU A 177 26.87 22.77 15.27
CA GLU A 177 26.99 24.11 15.85
C GLU A 177 25.62 24.61 16.33
N ASN A 178 24.59 24.41 15.52
CA ASN A 178 23.22 24.84 15.84
C ASN A 178 22.39 23.74 16.50
N GLY A 179 22.92 22.52 16.66
CA GLY A 179 22.21 21.37 17.21
C GLY A 179 20.99 20.97 16.39
N THR A 180 21.04 21.11 15.07
CA THR A 180 19.90 20.83 14.18
C THR A 180 20.19 19.69 13.21
N LEU A 181 19.13 19.01 12.79
CA LEU A 181 19.15 17.90 11.84
C LEU A 181 18.15 18.14 10.71
N SER A 182 18.63 18.06 9.47
CA SER A 182 17.82 18.28 8.27
C SER A 182 17.40 16.95 7.64
N VAL A 183 16.09 16.69 7.56
CA VAL A 183 15.54 15.45 7.00
C VAL A 183 15.18 15.69 5.53
N LYS A 184 16.07 15.28 4.62
CA LYS A 184 15.89 15.49 3.17
C LYS A 184 15.45 14.23 2.43
N ARG A 185 15.75 13.05 2.96
CA ARG A 185 15.61 11.77 2.28
C ARG A 185 14.91 10.73 3.14
N THR A 186 14.26 9.77 2.49
CA THR A 186 13.76 8.55 3.12
C THR A 186 14.20 7.35 2.30
N VAL A 187 14.63 6.30 2.99
CA VAL A 187 15.00 5.02 2.40
C VAL A 187 13.88 4.03 2.61
N GLN A 188 13.43 3.38 1.54
CA GLN A 188 12.37 2.37 1.59
C GLN A 188 12.80 1.13 0.84
N ARG A 189 12.54 -0.04 1.43
CA ARG A 189 12.66 -1.31 0.74
C ARG A 189 11.35 -1.64 0.04
N ILE A 190 11.41 -1.83 -1.26
CA ILE A 190 10.26 -2.20 -2.09
C ILE A 190 10.41 -3.65 -2.52
N ASN A 191 9.42 -4.46 -2.16
CA ASN A 191 9.35 -5.84 -2.62
C ASN A 191 8.62 -5.90 -3.96
N LYS A 192 9.36 -6.16 -5.02
CA LYS A 192 8.85 -6.51 -6.35
C LYS A 192 8.71 -8.02 -6.48
N ARG A 193 7.98 -8.52 -7.49
CA ARG A 193 7.92 -9.96 -7.78
C ARG A 193 9.34 -10.52 -7.94
N GLY A 194 9.76 -11.42 -7.02
CA GLY A 194 11.04 -12.11 -7.07
C GLY A 194 12.29 -11.30 -6.70
N SER A 195 12.15 -10.01 -6.38
CA SER A 195 13.27 -9.14 -5.99
C SER A 195 12.89 -8.13 -4.92
N SER A 196 13.88 -7.62 -4.22
CA SER A 196 13.74 -6.52 -3.28
C SER A 196 14.70 -5.40 -3.69
N GLU A 197 14.18 -4.19 -3.79
CA GLU A 197 14.95 -3.01 -4.20
C GLU A 197 14.88 -1.95 -3.10
N VAL A 198 16.00 -1.28 -2.85
CA VAL A 198 16.07 -0.13 -1.94
C VAL A 198 15.93 1.13 -2.77
N ILE A 199 14.94 1.95 -2.44
CA ILE A 199 14.70 3.23 -3.11
C ILE A 199 14.96 4.37 -2.13
N ILE A 200 15.69 5.37 -2.61
CA ILE A 200 15.88 6.63 -1.90
C ILE A 200 14.88 7.62 -2.49
N GLY A 201 13.93 8.06 -1.67
CA GLY A 201 12.94 9.08 -2.01
C GLY A 201 13.24 10.40 -1.29
N ARG A 202 12.65 11.49 -1.77
CA ARG A 202 12.62 12.75 -1.01
C ARG A 202 11.69 12.60 0.18
N SER A 203 12.13 13.04 1.37
CA SER A 203 11.24 13.29 2.50
C SER A 203 10.62 14.67 2.34
N GLU A 204 9.47 14.91 3.00
CA GLU A 204 9.05 16.29 3.26
C GLU A 204 10.14 16.94 4.10
N GLU A 205 10.78 17.99 3.56
CA GLU A 205 11.92 18.63 4.21
C GLU A 205 11.49 19.20 5.56
N ARG A 206 12.05 18.64 6.63
CA ARG A 206 11.80 19.13 7.98
C ARG A 206 13.10 19.22 8.77
N ARG A 207 13.22 20.23 9.61
CA ARG A 207 14.29 20.38 10.58
C ARG A 207 13.81 19.87 11.93
N VAL A 208 14.68 19.12 12.61
CA VAL A 208 14.46 18.59 13.96
C VAL A 208 15.63 19.08 14.80
N GLY A 209 15.36 19.70 15.92
CA GLY A 209 16.39 20.20 16.86
C GLY A 209 15.99 21.51 17.53
N LYS A 210 16.36 21.67 18.60
CA LYS A 210 16.71 22.26 19.86
C LYS A 210 16.07 21.53 20.99
#